data_bfc50b6ea29112d72baa8b7bd5b6d1a0
#
_entry.id   bfc50b6ea29112d72baa8b7bd5b6d1a0
#
_cell.length_a   1.000
_cell.length_b   1.000
_cell.length_c   1.000
_cell.angle_alpha   90.00
_cell.angle_beta   90.00
_cell.angle_gamma   90.00
#
_symmetry.space_group_name_H-M   'P 1'
#
loop_
_entity.id
_entity.type
_entity.pdbx_description
1 polymer ?
#
loop_
_entity_poly.entity_id
_entity_poly.type
_entity_poly.pdbx_seq_one_letter_code
_entity_poly.pdbx_strand_id
1 'polypeptide(L)'
;MKVLKFGGSSVANSENIKKVLAIVANASKEQKVAVVVSAFGKTTDNLLAAANSALVDITIAKNILETIKELHYQVIDDLISSQKKEVLEVVTSLLDRLCSIYEGVFLLQELSDKTLAKVSSFGERLSSFIIANAANELFDAAHKESKALISTNNEYLNAQVNFKITNQNITSFFDKNKHQVTVLGGFISSNIKGETTTLGRGGSDFSASIYAAALNAVELQIWTDVPGMFTANPRVVKQAYPISEISYEEAMELSHFGAKVLYPPTIQPSLRKEIPIRIKNTFDPENVGTLICNNPNNSDEVKGISHIEDISLITLEGGGMIGIPGFSKRLFETLSLEKINIVFITQASSEHSICVGVYQDDAAKAKELLDATFSIEIDRKKIKPISVENDLAIIAVVGESMKNYQGLSGQMFSALGRNNVNVRAIAQGSSEKNISAVINKSNAKKALNTLHEQFFEEKTKQLNLFVTGVGNVGERFLAQIQQQRKFLKENLKLNIKVIGIANSRKMFFDNDGIDLENWKKSLENGEPTTLKSFHEKV
;
A
#
# COMPACT_ATOMS: atom_id res chain seq x y z
N MET A 1 -7.50 0.65 -25.34
CA MET A 1 -8.44 0.22 -24.27
C MET A 1 -7.83 0.51 -22.92
N LYS A 2 -8.61 1.01 -21.95
CA LYS A 2 -8.21 1.13 -20.53
C LYS A 2 -8.78 -0.04 -19.71
N VAL A 3 -8.07 -0.42 -18.67
CA VAL A 3 -8.59 -1.36 -17.65
C VAL A 3 -8.74 -0.61 -16.34
N LEU A 4 -9.95 -0.60 -15.78
CA LEU A 4 -10.28 0.05 -14.52
C LEU A 4 -10.63 -1.02 -13.48
N LYS A 5 -9.92 -1.04 -12.35
CA LYS A 5 -10.24 -1.95 -11.25
C LYS A 5 -10.79 -1.16 -10.06
N PHE A 6 -11.90 -1.60 -9.51
CA PHE A 6 -12.49 -1.00 -8.31
C PHE A 6 -12.45 -1.98 -7.14
N GLY A 7 -11.87 -1.52 -6.02
CA GLY A 7 -11.76 -2.30 -4.78
C GLY A 7 -13.10 -2.42 -4.04
N GLY A 8 -13.18 -3.31 -3.05
CA GLY A 8 -14.39 -3.55 -2.27
C GLY A 8 -14.94 -2.31 -1.56
N SER A 9 -14.08 -1.41 -1.07
CA SER A 9 -14.49 -0.12 -0.50
C SER A 9 -15.14 0.81 -1.54
N SER A 10 -14.67 0.76 -2.78
CA SER A 10 -15.21 1.56 -3.89
C SER A 10 -16.60 1.10 -4.34
N VAL A 11 -16.95 -0.16 -4.12
CA VAL A 11 -18.25 -0.76 -4.50
C VAL A 11 -19.06 -1.21 -3.29
N ALA A 12 -18.82 -0.65 -2.10
CA ALA A 12 -19.39 -1.13 -0.84
C ALA A 12 -20.91 -0.95 -0.71
N ASN A 13 -21.49 0.01 -1.41
CA ASN A 13 -22.92 0.37 -1.37
C ASN A 13 -23.34 1.09 -2.65
N SER A 14 -24.64 1.37 -2.79
CA SER A 14 -25.24 2.03 -3.95
C SER A 14 -24.67 3.42 -4.23
N GLU A 15 -24.39 4.23 -3.21
CA GLU A 15 -23.80 5.57 -3.37
C GLU A 15 -22.39 5.49 -3.97
N ASN A 16 -21.56 4.58 -3.48
CA ASN A 16 -20.22 4.38 -4.01
C ASN A 16 -20.26 3.86 -5.45
N ILE A 17 -21.16 2.92 -5.73
CA ILE A 17 -21.34 2.38 -7.09
C ILE A 17 -21.78 3.47 -8.06
N LYS A 18 -22.64 4.43 -7.68
CA LYS A 18 -22.97 5.60 -8.53
C LYS A 18 -21.72 6.40 -8.91
N LYS A 19 -20.77 6.59 -7.97
CA LYS A 19 -19.48 7.26 -8.27
C LYS A 19 -18.63 6.42 -9.24
N VAL A 20 -18.57 5.12 -9.02
CA VAL A 20 -17.88 4.18 -9.94
C VAL A 20 -18.48 4.28 -11.35
N LEU A 21 -19.79 4.23 -11.48
CA LEU A 21 -20.47 4.33 -12.78
C LEU A 21 -20.20 5.66 -13.48
N ALA A 22 -20.14 6.77 -12.74
CA ALA A 22 -19.78 8.08 -13.30
C ALA A 22 -18.31 8.09 -13.82
N ILE A 23 -17.37 7.50 -13.09
CA ILE A 23 -15.98 7.35 -13.52
C ILE A 23 -15.89 6.50 -14.79
N VAL A 24 -16.58 5.36 -14.83
CA VAL A 24 -16.61 4.45 -15.98
C VAL A 24 -17.23 5.13 -17.20
N ALA A 25 -18.36 5.82 -17.01
CA ALA A 25 -19.03 6.59 -18.08
C ALA A 25 -18.10 7.65 -18.69
N ASN A 26 -17.31 8.33 -17.85
CA ASN A 26 -16.35 9.32 -18.33
C ASN A 26 -15.20 8.68 -19.11
N ALA A 27 -14.61 7.60 -18.58
CA ALA A 27 -13.53 6.86 -19.25
C ALA A 27 -13.99 6.23 -20.58
N SER A 28 -15.24 5.78 -20.68
CA SER A 28 -15.80 5.13 -21.87
C SER A 28 -16.07 6.08 -23.04
N LYS A 29 -16.11 7.39 -22.81
CA LYS A 29 -16.24 8.38 -23.89
C LYS A 29 -15.03 8.41 -24.82
N GLU A 30 -13.85 8.13 -24.31
CA GLU A 30 -12.59 8.20 -25.06
C GLU A 30 -12.25 6.90 -25.75
N GLN A 31 -12.51 5.76 -25.10
CA GLN A 31 -12.11 4.44 -25.60
C GLN A 31 -12.87 3.31 -24.89
N LYS A 32 -12.78 2.08 -25.46
CA LYS A 32 -13.32 0.89 -24.80
C LYS A 32 -12.69 0.66 -23.43
N VAL A 33 -13.50 0.22 -22.47
CA VAL A 33 -13.10 0.01 -21.07
C VAL A 33 -13.44 -1.40 -20.61
N ALA A 34 -12.46 -2.07 -20.00
CA ALA A 34 -12.69 -3.27 -19.20
C ALA A 34 -12.72 -2.88 -17.72
N VAL A 35 -13.82 -3.19 -17.04
CA VAL A 35 -14.03 -2.84 -15.62
C VAL A 35 -13.94 -4.11 -14.78
N VAL A 36 -12.99 -4.16 -13.87
CA VAL A 36 -12.81 -5.28 -12.93
C VAL A 36 -13.27 -4.85 -11.54
N VAL A 37 -14.23 -5.55 -10.97
CA VAL A 37 -14.80 -5.21 -9.67
C VAL A 37 -14.53 -6.30 -8.63
N SER A 38 -14.31 -5.88 -7.39
CA SER A 38 -14.30 -6.75 -6.22
C SER A 38 -15.72 -6.99 -5.69
N ALA A 39 -15.88 -7.88 -4.72
CA ALA A 39 -17.11 -8.05 -3.96
C ALA A 39 -17.49 -6.76 -3.22
N PHE A 40 -18.78 -6.58 -2.91
CA PHE A 40 -19.28 -5.43 -2.17
C PHE A 40 -18.74 -5.41 -0.73
N GLY A 41 -17.98 -4.36 -0.38
CA GLY A 41 -17.50 -4.13 0.98
C GLY A 41 -16.80 -5.36 1.60
N LYS A 42 -17.41 -5.92 2.65
CA LYS A 42 -16.92 -7.10 3.38
C LYS A 42 -17.59 -8.42 2.98
N THR A 43 -18.25 -8.47 1.83
CA THR A 43 -19.00 -9.67 1.41
C THR A 43 -18.14 -10.92 1.37
N THR A 44 -16.90 -10.85 0.89
CA THR A 44 -16.01 -12.02 0.85
C THR A 44 -15.69 -12.56 2.25
N ASP A 45 -15.44 -11.69 3.22
CA ASP A 45 -15.21 -12.07 4.61
C ASP A 45 -16.46 -12.73 5.21
N ASN A 46 -17.64 -12.17 4.95
CA ASN A 46 -18.92 -12.72 5.40
C ASN A 46 -19.22 -14.08 4.76
N LEU A 47 -18.92 -14.27 3.47
CA LEU A 47 -19.07 -15.55 2.78
C LEU A 47 -18.22 -16.65 3.43
N LEU A 48 -16.95 -16.33 3.73
CA LEU A 48 -16.04 -17.27 4.39
C LEU A 48 -16.44 -17.53 5.85
N ALA A 49 -16.86 -16.49 6.58
CA ALA A 49 -17.37 -16.65 7.94
C ALA A 49 -18.62 -17.55 7.98
N ALA A 50 -19.55 -17.37 7.05
CA ALA A 50 -20.73 -18.23 6.93
C ALA A 50 -20.35 -19.68 6.62
N ALA A 51 -19.39 -19.93 5.71
CA ALA A 51 -18.92 -21.27 5.38
C ALA A 51 -18.29 -21.98 6.60
N ASN A 52 -17.46 -21.26 7.37
CA ASN A 52 -16.87 -21.80 8.59
C ASN A 52 -17.93 -22.04 9.69
N SER A 53 -18.89 -21.11 9.84
CA SER A 53 -19.99 -21.29 10.81
C SER A 53 -20.88 -22.47 10.44
N ALA A 54 -21.07 -22.77 9.16
CA ALA A 54 -21.85 -23.91 8.68
C ALA A 54 -21.28 -25.27 9.14
N LEU A 55 -20.00 -25.37 9.47
CA LEU A 55 -19.43 -26.59 10.08
C LEU A 55 -20.00 -26.89 11.48
N VAL A 56 -20.47 -25.86 12.18
CA VAL A 56 -20.95 -26.00 13.58
C VAL A 56 -22.46 -25.78 13.68
N ASP A 57 -22.96 -24.69 13.08
CA ASP A 57 -24.37 -24.28 13.15
C ASP A 57 -24.81 -23.62 11.85
N ILE A 58 -25.71 -24.29 11.14
CA ILE A 58 -26.29 -23.79 9.89
C ILE A 58 -27.13 -22.52 10.08
N THR A 59 -27.68 -22.30 11.27
CA THR A 59 -28.52 -21.13 11.57
C THR A 59 -27.67 -19.85 11.52
N ILE A 60 -26.45 -19.89 12.06
CA ILE A 60 -25.50 -18.77 12.01
C ILE A 60 -25.14 -18.47 10.56
N ALA A 61 -24.83 -19.50 9.77
CA ALA A 61 -24.49 -19.33 8.36
C ALA A 61 -25.66 -18.70 7.56
N LYS A 62 -26.91 -19.12 7.81
CA LYS A 62 -28.11 -18.56 7.18
C LYS A 62 -28.35 -17.11 7.57
N ASN A 63 -28.12 -16.74 8.83
CA ASN A 63 -28.23 -15.34 9.27
C ASN A 63 -27.21 -14.42 8.59
N ILE A 64 -25.95 -14.89 8.44
CA ILE A 64 -24.93 -14.14 7.69
C ILE A 64 -25.33 -14.03 6.21
N LEU A 65 -25.86 -15.10 5.62
CA LEU A 65 -26.32 -15.09 4.23
C LEU A 65 -27.47 -14.10 4.03
N GLU A 66 -28.40 -13.97 4.98
CA GLU A 66 -29.49 -12.99 4.89
C GLU A 66 -28.96 -11.56 4.89
N THR A 67 -27.95 -11.24 5.69
CA THR A 67 -27.30 -9.94 5.66
C THR A 67 -26.64 -9.66 4.29
N ILE A 68 -26.02 -10.66 3.68
CA ILE A 68 -25.46 -10.55 2.33
C ILE A 68 -26.57 -10.27 1.31
N LYS A 69 -27.68 -10.99 1.41
CA LYS A 69 -28.84 -10.87 0.52
C LYS A 69 -29.49 -9.47 0.62
N GLU A 70 -29.73 -8.98 1.84
CA GLU A 70 -30.27 -7.64 2.06
C GLU A 70 -29.42 -6.56 1.40
N LEU A 71 -28.09 -6.59 1.57
CA LEU A 71 -27.18 -5.65 0.93
C LEU A 71 -27.33 -5.66 -0.61
N HIS A 72 -27.34 -6.85 -1.21
CA HIS A 72 -27.39 -6.97 -2.66
C HIS A 72 -28.75 -6.55 -3.23
N TYR A 73 -29.84 -6.88 -2.52
CA TYR A 73 -31.19 -6.48 -2.91
C TYR A 73 -31.37 -4.96 -2.82
N GLN A 74 -30.87 -4.34 -1.76
CA GLN A 74 -30.90 -2.89 -1.63
C GLN A 74 -30.15 -2.20 -2.76
N VAL A 75 -28.94 -2.69 -3.11
CA VAL A 75 -28.17 -2.14 -4.23
C VAL A 75 -28.93 -2.26 -5.56
N ILE A 76 -29.61 -3.39 -5.81
CA ILE A 76 -30.47 -3.56 -6.99
C ILE A 76 -31.62 -2.56 -6.97
N ASP A 77 -32.29 -2.41 -5.82
CA ASP A 77 -33.41 -1.49 -5.65
C ASP A 77 -33.03 -0.03 -5.93
N ASP A 78 -31.83 0.36 -5.52
CA ASP A 78 -31.34 1.73 -5.66
C ASP A 78 -30.79 2.07 -7.05
N LEU A 79 -30.36 1.08 -7.84
CA LEU A 79 -29.58 1.30 -9.06
C LEU A 79 -30.23 0.78 -10.35
N ILE A 80 -31.17 -0.17 -10.27
CA ILE A 80 -31.73 -0.85 -11.44
C ILE A 80 -33.24 -0.63 -11.49
N SER A 81 -33.74 -0.10 -12.60
CA SER A 81 -35.14 0.19 -12.83
C SER A 81 -35.75 -0.68 -13.92
N SER A 82 -35.11 -0.78 -15.09
CA SER A 82 -35.74 -1.36 -16.30
C SER A 82 -35.80 -2.89 -16.26
N GLN A 83 -34.75 -3.56 -15.79
CA GLN A 83 -34.64 -5.04 -15.75
C GLN A 83 -34.57 -5.59 -14.32
N LYS A 84 -35.13 -4.86 -13.36
CA LYS A 84 -35.01 -5.17 -11.94
C LYS A 84 -35.48 -6.57 -11.60
N LYS A 85 -36.59 -7.02 -12.16
CA LYS A 85 -37.16 -8.34 -11.88
C LYS A 85 -36.23 -9.47 -12.33
N GLU A 86 -35.73 -9.40 -13.55
CA GLU A 86 -34.82 -10.38 -14.11
C GLU A 86 -33.50 -10.45 -13.34
N VAL A 87 -32.98 -9.28 -12.93
CA VAL A 87 -31.75 -9.21 -12.12
C VAL A 87 -31.98 -9.81 -10.73
N LEU A 88 -33.11 -9.54 -10.09
CA LEU A 88 -33.48 -10.14 -8.80
C LEU A 88 -33.60 -11.66 -8.91
N GLU A 89 -34.23 -12.19 -9.97
CA GLU A 89 -34.38 -13.63 -10.16
C GLU A 89 -33.00 -14.32 -10.28
N VAL A 90 -32.08 -13.76 -11.04
CA VAL A 90 -30.71 -14.31 -11.19
C VAL A 90 -29.94 -14.25 -9.88
N VAL A 91 -29.97 -13.11 -9.17
CA VAL A 91 -29.27 -12.93 -7.89
C VAL A 91 -29.85 -13.85 -6.82
N THR A 92 -31.17 -14.00 -6.75
CA THR A 92 -31.84 -14.94 -5.84
C THR A 92 -31.40 -16.37 -6.13
N SER A 93 -31.39 -16.81 -7.38
CA SER A 93 -30.91 -18.14 -7.76
C SER A 93 -29.46 -18.39 -7.35
N LEU A 94 -28.59 -17.37 -7.43
CA LEU A 94 -27.20 -17.49 -6.97
C LEU A 94 -27.13 -17.63 -5.44
N LEU A 95 -27.92 -16.88 -4.70
CA LEU A 95 -27.97 -16.93 -3.23
C LEU A 95 -28.59 -18.24 -2.72
N ASP A 96 -29.62 -18.76 -3.37
CA ASP A 96 -30.21 -20.07 -3.06
C ASP A 96 -29.20 -21.20 -3.28
N ARG A 97 -28.43 -21.12 -4.37
CA ARG A 97 -27.34 -22.06 -4.60
C ARG A 97 -26.24 -21.97 -3.55
N LEU A 98 -25.94 -20.78 -3.06
CA LEU A 98 -24.99 -20.58 -1.98
C LEU A 98 -25.52 -21.16 -0.66
N CYS A 99 -26.82 -20.96 -0.35
CA CYS A 99 -27.49 -21.58 0.80
C CYS A 99 -27.36 -23.10 0.75
N SER A 100 -27.65 -23.73 -0.41
CA SER A 100 -27.51 -25.19 -0.59
C SER A 100 -26.08 -25.68 -0.40
N ILE A 101 -25.05 -24.86 -0.72
CA ILE A 101 -23.66 -25.22 -0.45
C ILE A 101 -23.41 -25.22 1.07
N TYR A 102 -23.89 -24.22 1.82
CA TYR A 102 -23.75 -24.18 3.28
C TYR A 102 -24.47 -25.35 3.95
N GLU A 103 -25.67 -25.72 3.46
CA GLU A 103 -26.38 -26.92 3.94
C GLU A 103 -25.58 -28.19 3.67
N GLY A 104 -24.95 -28.30 2.50
CA GLY A 104 -24.04 -29.40 2.19
C GLY A 104 -22.83 -29.46 3.13
N VAL A 105 -22.18 -28.32 3.41
CA VAL A 105 -21.08 -28.22 4.38
C VAL A 105 -21.52 -28.67 5.78
N PHE A 106 -22.70 -28.23 6.23
CA PHE A 106 -23.27 -28.62 7.52
C PHE A 106 -23.53 -30.13 7.60
N LEU A 107 -24.13 -30.70 6.57
CA LEU A 107 -24.46 -32.15 6.54
C LEU A 107 -23.21 -33.04 6.48
N LEU A 108 -22.21 -32.62 5.69
CA LEU A 108 -20.98 -33.39 5.50
C LEU A 108 -19.94 -33.14 6.57
N GLN A 109 -20.08 -32.05 7.36
CA GLN A 109 -19.08 -31.58 8.33
C GLN A 109 -17.69 -31.42 7.71
N GLU A 110 -17.65 -31.05 6.41
CA GLU A 110 -16.43 -30.89 5.64
C GLU A 110 -16.45 -29.59 4.81
N LEU A 111 -15.34 -28.84 4.87
CA LEU A 111 -15.13 -27.63 4.11
C LEU A 111 -13.79 -27.70 3.37
N SER A 112 -13.82 -28.25 2.16
CA SER A 112 -12.64 -28.38 1.32
C SER A 112 -12.24 -27.07 0.65
N ASP A 113 -10.97 -26.93 0.24
CA ASP A 113 -10.47 -25.79 -0.54
C ASP A 113 -11.30 -25.52 -1.80
N LYS A 114 -11.78 -26.58 -2.45
CA LYS A 114 -12.69 -26.49 -3.60
C LYS A 114 -14.00 -25.82 -3.24
N THR A 115 -14.57 -26.16 -2.10
CA THR A 115 -15.81 -25.55 -1.58
C THR A 115 -15.56 -24.10 -1.19
N LEU A 116 -14.45 -23.81 -0.51
CA LEU A 116 -14.05 -22.45 -0.15
C LEU A 116 -13.85 -21.55 -1.37
N ALA A 117 -13.16 -22.03 -2.41
CA ALA A 117 -12.99 -21.28 -3.66
C ALA A 117 -14.33 -20.99 -4.34
N LYS A 118 -15.25 -21.96 -4.32
CA LYS A 118 -16.58 -21.79 -4.88
C LYS A 118 -17.41 -20.78 -4.08
N VAL A 119 -17.41 -20.86 -2.76
CA VAL A 119 -18.13 -19.94 -1.87
C VAL A 119 -17.60 -18.52 -2.03
N SER A 120 -16.29 -18.31 -1.90
CA SER A 120 -15.69 -16.98 -2.02
C SER A 120 -15.95 -16.32 -3.38
N SER A 121 -16.06 -17.11 -4.45
CA SER A 121 -16.35 -16.58 -5.79
C SER A 121 -17.72 -15.92 -5.95
N PHE A 122 -18.68 -16.19 -5.05
CA PHE A 122 -20.01 -15.58 -5.13
C PHE A 122 -19.97 -14.06 -4.94
N GLY A 123 -19.03 -13.54 -4.14
CA GLY A 123 -18.88 -12.12 -3.92
C GLY A 123 -18.75 -11.32 -5.22
N GLU A 124 -17.75 -11.64 -6.02
CA GLU A 124 -17.49 -10.97 -7.29
C GLU A 124 -18.46 -11.35 -8.40
N ARG A 125 -19.05 -12.55 -8.34
CA ARG A 125 -20.11 -12.93 -9.28
C ARG A 125 -21.36 -12.10 -9.11
N LEU A 126 -21.77 -11.88 -7.86
CA LEU A 126 -22.91 -11.03 -7.52
C LEU A 126 -22.63 -9.58 -7.88
N SER A 127 -21.51 -9.03 -7.40
CA SER A 127 -21.16 -7.61 -7.59
C SER A 127 -21.00 -7.26 -9.07
N SER A 128 -20.25 -8.07 -9.84
CA SER A 128 -20.01 -7.79 -11.25
C SER A 128 -21.28 -7.88 -12.10
N PHE A 129 -22.18 -8.82 -11.79
CA PHE A 129 -23.45 -8.96 -12.48
C PHE A 129 -24.37 -7.76 -12.19
N ILE A 130 -24.50 -7.36 -10.92
CA ILE A 130 -25.34 -6.21 -10.52
C ILE A 130 -24.79 -4.91 -11.12
N ILE A 131 -23.46 -4.66 -11.00
CA ILE A 131 -22.83 -3.45 -11.54
C ILE A 131 -22.96 -3.38 -13.07
N ALA A 132 -22.85 -4.51 -13.78
CA ALA A 132 -23.02 -4.53 -15.22
C ALA A 132 -24.44 -4.13 -15.65
N ASN A 133 -25.48 -4.64 -14.95
CA ASN A 133 -26.86 -4.27 -15.22
C ASN A 133 -27.15 -2.80 -14.84
N ALA A 134 -26.61 -2.33 -13.71
CA ALA A 134 -26.69 -0.91 -13.35
C ALA A 134 -25.97 0.00 -14.35
N ALA A 135 -24.83 -0.44 -14.90
CA ALA A 135 -24.11 0.28 -15.95
C ALA A 135 -24.94 0.34 -17.24
N ASN A 136 -25.62 -0.76 -17.60
CA ASN A 136 -26.44 -0.84 -18.81
C ASN A 136 -27.69 0.05 -18.78
N GLU A 137 -28.11 0.51 -17.60
CA GLU A 137 -29.13 1.57 -17.46
C GLU A 137 -28.63 2.94 -17.97
N LEU A 138 -27.31 3.17 -17.97
CA LEU A 138 -26.70 4.46 -18.22
C LEU A 138 -25.93 4.53 -19.54
N PHE A 139 -25.32 3.43 -19.97
CA PHE A 139 -24.48 3.35 -21.17
C PHE A 139 -24.34 1.89 -21.66
N ASP A 140 -23.79 1.71 -22.87
CA ASP A 140 -23.58 0.38 -23.46
C ASP A 140 -22.56 -0.45 -22.66
N ALA A 141 -23.05 -1.40 -21.86
CA ALA A 141 -22.26 -2.26 -21.00
C ALA A 141 -22.68 -3.73 -21.09
N ALA A 142 -21.70 -4.63 -21.01
CA ALA A 142 -21.92 -6.06 -20.96
C ALA A 142 -21.26 -6.68 -19.72
N HIS A 143 -21.83 -7.80 -19.23
CA HIS A 143 -21.23 -8.65 -18.20
C HIS A 143 -20.50 -9.85 -18.82
N LYS A 144 -19.35 -10.20 -18.27
CA LYS A 144 -18.68 -11.47 -18.58
C LYS A 144 -18.09 -12.10 -17.32
N GLU A 145 -18.45 -13.35 -17.07
CA GLU A 145 -17.84 -14.11 -15.97
C GLU A 145 -16.35 -14.41 -16.21
N SER A 146 -15.48 -13.97 -15.30
CA SER A 146 -14.01 -14.11 -15.40
C SER A 146 -13.54 -15.57 -15.40
N LYS A 147 -14.28 -16.48 -14.79
CA LYS A 147 -13.96 -17.91 -14.84
C LYS A 147 -13.96 -18.51 -16.26
N ALA A 148 -14.65 -17.89 -17.20
CA ALA A 148 -14.63 -18.31 -18.60
C ALA A 148 -13.40 -17.77 -19.36
N LEU A 149 -12.67 -16.83 -18.77
CA LEU A 149 -11.55 -16.12 -19.40
C LEU A 149 -10.20 -16.47 -18.76
N ILE A 150 -10.12 -16.56 -17.43
CA ILE A 150 -8.88 -16.83 -16.70
C ILE A 150 -8.80 -18.33 -16.38
N SER A 151 -7.83 -19.02 -17.00
CA SER A 151 -7.56 -20.44 -16.81
C SER A 151 -6.38 -20.66 -15.87
N THR A 152 -6.48 -21.63 -14.97
CA THR A 152 -5.47 -21.91 -13.93
C THR A 152 -5.15 -23.40 -13.82
N ASN A 153 -4.18 -23.74 -12.94
CA ASN A 153 -3.93 -25.09 -12.48
C ASN A 153 -5.07 -25.60 -11.56
N ASN A 154 -4.86 -26.74 -10.90
CA ASN A 154 -5.86 -27.39 -10.04
C ASN A 154 -5.76 -26.97 -8.56
N GLU A 155 -4.97 -25.97 -8.21
CA GLU A 155 -5.00 -25.35 -6.89
C GLU A 155 -6.24 -24.48 -6.78
N TYR A 156 -7.02 -24.63 -5.69
CA TYR A 156 -8.32 -23.98 -5.62
C TYR A 156 -8.25 -22.55 -5.08
N LEU A 157 -7.41 -22.27 -4.05
CA LEU A 157 -7.41 -20.98 -3.33
C LEU A 157 -6.33 -19.99 -3.78
N ASN A 158 -5.19 -20.46 -4.27
CA ASN A 158 -4.08 -19.64 -4.77
C ASN A 158 -3.61 -20.16 -6.13
N ALA A 159 -4.55 -20.24 -7.06
CA ALA A 159 -4.35 -20.91 -8.33
C ALA A 159 -3.34 -20.19 -9.23
N GLN A 160 -2.46 -20.97 -9.86
CA GLN A 160 -1.47 -20.45 -10.80
C GLN A 160 -2.09 -20.30 -12.18
N VAL A 161 -1.96 -19.12 -12.77
CA VAL A 161 -2.56 -18.76 -14.06
C VAL A 161 -1.81 -19.43 -15.21
N ASN A 162 -2.56 -20.08 -16.11
CA ASN A 162 -2.08 -20.49 -17.42
C ASN A 162 -2.20 -19.32 -18.40
N PHE A 163 -1.15 -18.50 -18.47
CA PHE A 163 -1.15 -17.27 -19.30
C PHE A 163 -1.41 -17.53 -20.77
N LYS A 164 -0.97 -18.67 -21.33
CA LYS A 164 -1.19 -19.00 -22.74
C LYS A 164 -2.68 -19.13 -23.06
N ILE A 165 -3.38 -19.96 -22.29
CA ILE A 165 -4.82 -20.19 -22.47
C ILE A 165 -5.61 -18.93 -22.09
N THR A 166 -5.26 -18.29 -20.99
CA THR A 166 -5.90 -17.07 -20.50
C THR A 166 -5.84 -15.96 -21.53
N ASN A 167 -4.66 -15.66 -22.09
CA ASN A 167 -4.51 -14.63 -23.10
C ASN A 167 -5.32 -14.93 -24.35
N GLN A 168 -5.34 -16.17 -24.82
CA GLN A 168 -6.17 -16.58 -25.97
C GLN A 168 -7.66 -16.37 -25.70
N ASN A 169 -8.14 -16.76 -24.53
CA ASN A 169 -9.55 -16.59 -24.15
C ASN A 169 -9.94 -15.11 -24.09
N ILE A 170 -9.09 -14.29 -23.45
CA ILE A 170 -9.35 -12.84 -23.28
C ILE A 170 -9.35 -12.16 -24.64
N THR A 171 -8.32 -12.32 -25.47
CA THR A 171 -8.23 -11.68 -26.78
C THR A 171 -9.38 -12.11 -27.68
N SER A 172 -9.67 -13.44 -27.77
CA SER A 172 -10.76 -13.97 -28.57
C SER A 172 -12.14 -13.45 -28.15
N PHE A 173 -12.34 -13.20 -26.86
CA PHE A 173 -13.59 -12.61 -26.37
C PHE A 173 -13.66 -11.14 -26.74
N PHE A 174 -12.64 -10.34 -26.44
CA PHE A 174 -12.66 -8.88 -26.64
C PHE A 174 -12.64 -8.49 -28.13
N ASP A 175 -12.03 -9.29 -29.00
CA ASP A 175 -12.07 -9.07 -30.45
C ASP A 175 -13.50 -9.17 -31.02
N LYS A 176 -14.31 -10.06 -30.44
CA LYS A 176 -15.72 -10.25 -30.84
C LYS A 176 -16.70 -9.31 -30.12
N ASN A 177 -16.27 -8.80 -28.97
CA ASN A 177 -17.12 -7.97 -28.12
C ASN A 177 -17.26 -6.57 -28.68
N LYS A 178 -18.50 -6.16 -28.99
CA LYS A 178 -18.82 -4.84 -29.56
C LYS A 178 -19.11 -3.77 -28.51
N HIS A 179 -19.41 -4.17 -27.28
CA HIS A 179 -19.77 -3.24 -26.21
C HIS A 179 -18.64 -2.29 -25.85
N GLN A 180 -19.00 -1.06 -25.49
CA GLN A 180 -18.06 -0.02 -25.08
C GLN A 180 -17.43 -0.32 -23.71
N VAL A 181 -18.24 -0.88 -22.81
CA VAL A 181 -17.82 -1.26 -21.46
C VAL A 181 -18.05 -2.76 -21.25
N THR A 182 -17.09 -3.44 -20.64
CA THR A 182 -17.25 -4.82 -20.19
C THR A 182 -16.95 -4.92 -18.71
N VAL A 183 -17.92 -5.36 -17.91
CA VAL A 183 -17.76 -5.55 -16.46
C VAL A 183 -17.44 -7.01 -16.16
N LEU A 184 -16.40 -7.21 -15.35
CA LEU A 184 -15.78 -8.48 -15.02
C LEU A 184 -15.64 -8.61 -13.50
N GLY A 185 -15.89 -9.78 -12.94
CA GLY A 185 -15.55 -10.06 -11.55
C GLY A 185 -14.04 -10.31 -11.41
N GLY A 186 -13.37 -9.61 -10.50
CA GLY A 186 -11.98 -9.92 -10.15
C GLY A 186 -11.83 -11.24 -9.40
N PHE A 187 -10.60 -11.63 -9.02
CA PHE A 187 -10.31 -12.75 -8.12
C PHE A 187 -10.67 -14.15 -8.64
N ILE A 188 -11.71 -14.27 -9.49
CA ILE A 188 -12.29 -15.54 -9.94
C ILE A 188 -11.61 -16.06 -11.19
N SER A 189 -11.38 -17.37 -11.20
CA SER A 189 -10.82 -18.12 -12.33
C SER A 189 -11.40 -19.54 -12.40
N SER A 190 -10.97 -20.35 -13.34
CA SER A 190 -11.30 -21.78 -13.38
C SER A 190 -10.14 -22.64 -13.86
N ASN A 191 -10.09 -23.89 -13.41
CA ASN A 191 -9.17 -24.88 -13.95
C ASN A 191 -9.68 -25.44 -15.29
N ILE A 192 -8.89 -26.31 -15.93
CA ILE A 192 -9.23 -26.92 -17.23
C ILE A 192 -10.50 -27.76 -17.19
N LYS A 193 -10.93 -28.23 -16.00
CA LYS A 193 -12.18 -28.98 -15.81
C LYS A 193 -13.39 -28.04 -15.65
N GLY A 194 -13.21 -26.72 -15.70
CA GLY A 194 -14.26 -25.72 -15.47
C GLY A 194 -14.65 -25.56 -13.98
N GLU A 195 -13.88 -26.14 -13.05
CA GLU A 195 -14.09 -25.95 -11.64
C GLU A 195 -13.59 -24.58 -11.20
N THR A 196 -14.33 -23.91 -10.31
CA THR A 196 -13.97 -22.58 -9.82
C THR A 196 -12.69 -22.63 -9.00
N THR A 197 -11.76 -21.74 -9.33
CA THR A 197 -10.54 -21.46 -8.59
C THR A 197 -10.46 -19.98 -8.28
N THR A 198 -9.60 -19.57 -7.35
CA THR A 198 -9.39 -18.17 -6.97
C THR A 198 -7.91 -17.84 -7.00
N LEU A 199 -7.62 -16.55 -7.25
CA LEU A 199 -6.25 -16.08 -7.44
C LEU A 199 -5.55 -15.67 -6.13
N GLY A 200 -6.18 -15.91 -4.98
CA GLY A 200 -5.63 -15.61 -3.67
C GLY A 200 -5.60 -14.11 -3.34
N ARG A 201 -4.69 -13.73 -2.44
CA ARG A 201 -4.59 -12.37 -1.93
C ARG A 201 -4.33 -11.35 -3.06
N GLY A 202 -5.10 -10.26 -3.07
CA GLY A 202 -5.01 -9.24 -4.13
C GLY A 202 -5.53 -9.73 -5.48
N GLY A 203 -6.30 -10.82 -5.52
CA GLY A 203 -6.74 -11.48 -6.74
C GLY A 203 -7.51 -10.59 -7.71
N SER A 204 -8.24 -9.56 -7.24
CA SER A 204 -8.91 -8.62 -8.12
C SER A 204 -7.92 -7.68 -8.83
N ASP A 205 -6.84 -7.24 -8.15
CA ASP A 205 -5.76 -6.48 -8.77
C ASP A 205 -5.00 -7.34 -9.77
N PHE A 206 -4.78 -8.62 -9.42
CA PHE A 206 -4.14 -9.57 -10.31
C PHE A 206 -4.98 -9.84 -11.56
N SER A 207 -6.29 -10.03 -11.43
CA SER A 207 -7.21 -10.15 -12.57
C SER A 207 -7.12 -8.94 -13.49
N ALA A 208 -7.16 -7.73 -12.93
CA ALA A 208 -7.07 -6.49 -13.69
C ALA A 208 -5.73 -6.37 -14.45
N SER A 209 -4.63 -6.75 -13.80
CA SER A 209 -3.30 -6.77 -14.42
C SER A 209 -3.21 -7.83 -15.54
N ILE A 210 -3.84 -9.00 -15.36
CA ILE A 210 -3.94 -10.04 -16.40
C ILE A 210 -4.71 -9.51 -17.61
N TYR A 211 -5.88 -8.88 -17.40
CA TYR A 211 -6.65 -8.26 -18.48
C TYR A 211 -5.87 -7.15 -19.17
N ALA A 212 -5.22 -6.27 -18.41
CA ALA A 212 -4.40 -5.20 -18.97
C ALA A 212 -3.29 -5.75 -19.87
N ALA A 213 -2.57 -6.77 -19.40
CA ALA A 213 -1.49 -7.40 -20.15
C ALA A 213 -1.98 -8.12 -21.41
N ALA A 214 -3.09 -8.90 -21.33
CA ALA A 214 -3.63 -9.63 -22.46
C ALA A 214 -4.20 -8.71 -23.56
N LEU A 215 -4.74 -7.55 -23.16
CA LEU A 215 -5.35 -6.56 -24.06
C LEU A 215 -4.36 -5.48 -24.53
N ASN A 216 -3.11 -5.53 -24.12
CA ASN A 216 -2.11 -4.44 -24.31
C ASN A 216 -2.74 -3.07 -24.00
N ALA A 217 -3.30 -2.96 -22.78
CA ALA A 217 -4.01 -1.77 -22.34
C ALA A 217 -3.07 -0.56 -22.33
N VAL A 218 -3.62 0.62 -22.64
CA VAL A 218 -2.83 1.88 -22.58
C VAL A 218 -2.53 2.31 -21.15
N GLU A 219 -3.40 1.94 -20.20
CA GLU A 219 -3.25 2.20 -18.77
C GLU A 219 -4.11 1.22 -17.97
N LEU A 220 -3.59 0.76 -16.83
CA LEU A 220 -4.35 0.09 -15.77
C LEU A 220 -4.61 1.09 -14.65
N GLN A 221 -5.87 1.36 -14.32
CA GLN A 221 -6.22 2.21 -13.17
C GLN A 221 -6.74 1.35 -12.02
N ILE A 222 -6.13 1.52 -10.85
CA ILE A 222 -6.56 0.89 -9.60
C ILE A 222 -7.23 1.95 -8.74
N TRP A 223 -8.55 1.86 -8.63
CA TRP A 223 -9.38 2.76 -7.87
C TRP A 223 -9.63 2.19 -6.46
N THR A 224 -9.28 2.99 -5.45
CA THR A 224 -9.34 2.63 -4.02
C THR A 224 -9.84 3.84 -3.19
N ASP A 225 -9.70 3.79 -1.88
CA ASP A 225 -10.10 4.85 -0.94
C ASP A 225 -8.96 5.85 -0.60
N VAL A 226 -7.80 5.69 -1.23
CA VAL A 226 -6.66 6.60 -1.05
C VAL A 226 -6.21 7.21 -2.38
N PRO A 227 -5.67 8.44 -2.39
CA PRO A 227 -5.29 9.14 -3.62
C PRO A 227 -4.00 8.63 -4.27
N GLY A 228 -3.41 7.53 -3.79
CA GLY A 228 -2.17 6.98 -4.35
C GLY A 228 -1.26 6.37 -3.29
N MET A 229 0.01 6.21 -3.63
CA MET A 229 1.08 5.85 -2.71
C MET A 229 1.61 7.11 -2.02
N PHE A 230 1.97 7.01 -0.76
CA PHE A 230 2.44 8.13 0.07
C PHE A 230 3.92 7.99 0.40
N THR A 231 4.59 9.11 0.67
CA THR A 231 5.99 9.16 1.14
C THR A 231 6.19 8.45 2.48
N ALA A 232 5.14 8.30 3.29
CA ALA A 232 5.06 7.46 4.49
C ALA A 232 3.59 7.15 4.80
N ASN A 233 3.33 6.29 5.79
CA ASN A 233 1.96 6.01 6.23
C ASN A 233 1.29 7.28 6.82
N PRO A 234 0.27 7.86 6.18
CA PRO A 234 -0.34 9.13 6.62
C PRO A 234 -1.08 9.02 7.97
N ARG A 235 -1.39 7.80 8.42
CA ARG A 235 -1.98 7.58 9.75
C ARG A 235 -0.96 7.76 10.86
N VAL A 236 0.34 7.60 10.57
CA VAL A 236 1.45 7.70 11.52
C VAL A 236 2.20 9.01 11.34
N VAL A 237 2.49 9.40 10.10
CA VAL A 237 3.21 10.61 9.70
C VAL A 237 2.22 11.60 9.08
N LYS A 238 1.89 12.66 9.81
CA LYS A 238 0.89 13.65 9.37
C LYS A 238 1.33 14.47 8.15
N GLN A 239 2.64 14.66 7.97
CA GLN A 239 3.25 15.40 6.87
C GLN A 239 3.42 14.56 5.60
N ALA A 240 3.09 13.26 5.66
CA ALA A 240 3.16 12.41 4.47
C ALA A 240 2.24 12.91 3.36
N TYR A 241 2.75 12.94 2.15
CA TYR A 241 2.03 13.41 0.96
C TYR A 241 2.05 12.35 -0.15
N PRO A 242 1.07 12.42 -1.09
CA PRO A 242 1.01 11.47 -2.21
C PRO A 242 2.21 11.64 -3.15
N ILE A 243 2.75 10.52 -3.61
CA ILE A 243 3.81 10.46 -4.61
C ILE A 243 3.16 10.56 -5.99
N SER A 244 3.58 11.52 -6.82
CA SER A 244 3.01 11.72 -8.16
C SER A 244 3.41 10.61 -9.14
N GLU A 245 4.70 10.26 -9.16
CA GLU A 245 5.26 9.24 -10.05
C GLU A 245 6.30 8.39 -9.30
N ILE A 246 6.28 7.08 -9.58
CA ILE A 246 7.16 6.11 -8.93
C ILE A 246 7.48 4.97 -9.91
N SER A 247 8.66 4.37 -9.80
CA SER A 247 8.99 3.19 -10.60
C SER A 247 8.25 1.94 -10.10
N TYR A 248 8.14 0.91 -10.97
CA TYR A 248 7.56 -0.37 -10.53
C TYR A 248 8.33 -0.99 -9.38
N GLU A 249 9.66 -0.87 -9.38
CA GLU A 249 10.52 -1.47 -8.38
C GLU A 249 10.37 -0.76 -7.04
N GLU A 250 10.37 0.58 -7.03
CA GLU A 250 10.10 1.37 -5.82
C GLU A 250 8.68 1.10 -5.27
N ALA A 251 7.67 1.00 -6.14
CA ALA A 251 6.31 0.69 -5.73
C ALA A 251 6.20 -0.71 -5.10
N MET A 252 6.93 -1.69 -5.63
CA MET A 252 7.01 -3.03 -5.03
C MET A 252 7.68 -3.01 -3.67
N GLU A 253 8.80 -2.29 -3.52
CA GLU A 253 9.52 -2.17 -2.25
C GLU A 253 8.66 -1.48 -1.18
N LEU A 254 8.03 -0.33 -1.50
CA LEU A 254 7.13 0.34 -0.56
C LEU A 254 5.95 -0.55 -0.15
N SER A 255 5.40 -1.33 -1.09
CA SER A 255 4.27 -2.20 -0.81
C SER A 255 4.66 -3.44 0.00
N HIS A 256 5.89 -3.93 -0.15
CA HIS A 256 6.42 -5.05 0.63
C HIS A 256 6.48 -4.70 2.13
N PHE A 257 6.94 -3.50 2.45
CA PHE A 257 7.11 -3.01 3.81
C PHE A 257 5.87 -2.32 4.40
N GLY A 258 4.65 -2.60 3.92
CA GLY A 258 3.42 -2.23 4.63
C GLY A 258 2.54 -1.13 4.02
N ALA A 259 2.91 -0.56 2.89
CA ALA A 259 1.96 0.23 2.11
C ALA A 259 0.91 -0.70 1.50
N LYS A 260 -0.22 -0.90 2.18
CA LYS A 260 -1.29 -1.86 1.81
C LYS A 260 -2.07 -1.47 0.55
N VAL A 261 -1.55 -0.56 -0.27
CA VAL A 261 -2.25 -0.03 -1.45
C VAL A 261 -2.17 -1.01 -2.62
N LEU A 262 -1.09 -1.77 -2.71
CA LEU A 262 -0.81 -2.69 -3.79
C LEU A 262 -0.17 -3.97 -3.25
N TYR A 263 -0.50 -5.12 -3.84
CA TYR A 263 0.20 -6.38 -3.53
C TYR A 263 1.17 -6.71 -4.68
N PRO A 264 2.51 -6.68 -4.47
CA PRO A 264 3.50 -6.73 -5.54
C PRO A 264 3.37 -7.88 -6.55
N PRO A 265 3.04 -9.12 -6.16
CA PRO A 265 2.87 -10.20 -7.12
C PRO A 265 1.76 -9.96 -8.15
N THR A 266 0.74 -9.12 -7.81
CA THR A 266 -0.44 -8.94 -8.65
C THR A 266 -0.21 -8.03 -9.84
N ILE A 267 0.80 -7.17 -9.82
CA ILE A 267 1.11 -6.24 -10.93
C ILE A 267 2.11 -6.80 -11.94
N GLN A 268 2.66 -7.98 -11.69
CA GLN A 268 3.67 -8.59 -12.55
C GLN A 268 3.26 -8.72 -14.04
N PRO A 269 1.99 -9.08 -14.39
CA PRO A 269 1.60 -9.11 -15.80
C PRO A 269 1.71 -7.75 -16.49
N SER A 270 1.27 -6.67 -15.83
CA SER A 270 1.36 -5.30 -16.36
C SER A 270 2.81 -4.83 -16.45
N LEU A 271 3.63 -5.12 -15.42
CA LEU A 271 5.05 -4.78 -15.41
C LEU A 271 5.80 -5.42 -16.60
N ARG A 272 5.58 -6.71 -16.86
CA ARG A 272 6.21 -7.42 -17.99
C ARG A 272 5.86 -6.83 -19.36
N LYS A 273 4.75 -6.12 -19.46
CA LYS A 273 4.25 -5.46 -20.67
C LYS A 273 4.48 -3.96 -20.62
N GLU A 274 5.13 -3.44 -19.60
CA GLU A 274 5.41 -2.02 -19.40
C GLU A 274 4.15 -1.14 -19.41
N ILE A 275 3.00 -1.70 -18.98
CA ILE A 275 1.72 -1.00 -18.97
C ILE A 275 1.67 -0.08 -17.75
N PRO A 276 1.53 1.24 -17.93
CA PRO A 276 1.45 2.17 -16.80
C PRO A 276 0.28 1.81 -15.88
N ILE A 277 0.54 1.87 -14.56
CA ILE A 277 -0.49 1.63 -13.54
C ILE A 277 -0.73 2.95 -12.81
N ARG A 278 -2.00 3.36 -12.69
CA ARG A 278 -2.35 4.56 -11.94
C ARG A 278 -3.25 4.20 -10.76
N ILE A 279 -2.83 4.59 -9.57
CA ILE A 279 -3.64 4.44 -8.35
C ILE A 279 -4.41 5.72 -8.13
N LYS A 280 -5.74 5.62 -8.01
CA LYS A 280 -6.65 6.76 -7.88
C LYS A 280 -7.66 6.57 -6.74
N ASN A 281 -8.16 7.69 -6.23
CA ASN A 281 -9.20 7.69 -5.22
C ASN A 281 -10.60 7.74 -5.86
N THR A 282 -11.43 6.75 -5.56
CA THR A 282 -12.83 6.69 -6.02
C THR A 282 -13.67 7.87 -5.50
N PHE A 283 -13.31 8.40 -4.33
CA PHE A 283 -14.04 9.49 -3.67
C PHE A 283 -13.52 10.89 -4.02
N ASP A 284 -12.38 10.95 -4.72
CA ASP A 284 -11.77 12.18 -5.25
C ASP A 284 -11.21 11.88 -6.66
N PRO A 285 -12.09 11.70 -7.67
CA PRO A 285 -11.69 11.27 -9.01
C PRO A 285 -10.88 12.30 -9.79
N GLU A 286 -10.95 13.58 -9.42
CA GLU A 286 -10.17 14.66 -10.05
C GLU A 286 -8.69 14.61 -9.65
N ASN A 287 -8.37 13.97 -8.53
CA ASN A 287 -6.99 13.78 -8.12
C ASN A 287 -6.25 12.90 -9.14
N VAL A 288 -5.07 13.35 -9.56
CA VAL A 288 -4.26 12.67 -10.58
C VAL A 288 -3.81 11.28 -10.09
N GLY A 289 -3.64 11.12 -8.78
CA GLY A 289 -3.17 9.87 -8.17
C GLY A 289 -1.67 9.64 -8.35
N THR A 290 -1.21 8.41 -8.09
CA THR A 290 0.16 7.96 -8.30
C THR A 290 0.29 7.20 -9.61
N LEU A 291 1.19 7.63 -10.48
CA LEU A 291 1.57 6.89 -11.69
C LEU A 291 2.75 5.96 -11.39
N ILE A 292 2.59 4.67 -11.67
CA ILE A 292 3.66 3.67 -11.61
C ILE A 292 4.07 3.34 -13.05
N CYS A 293 5.34 3.61 -13.40
CA CYS A 293 5.88 3.40 -14.74
C CYS A 293 7.39 3.07 -14.70
N ASN A 294 7.97 2.65 -15.83
CA ASN A 294 9.39 2.28 -15.87
C ASN A 294 10.36 3.46 -15.65
N ASN A 295 10.00 4.63 -16.17
CA ASN A 295 10.87 5.80 -16.14
C ASN A 295 10.09 7.00 -15.57
N PRO A 296 9.96 7.13 -14.24
CA PRO A 296 9.34 8.29 -13.64
C PRO A 296 10.17 9.55 -13.87
N ASN A 297 9.52 10.67 -14.16
CA ASN A 297 10.19 11.96 -14.38
C ASN A 297 10.81 12.55 -13.11
N ASN A 298 10.43 12.04 -11.95
CA ASN A 298 10.89 12.51 -10.66
C ASN A 298 12.13 11.71 -10.22
N SER A 299 13.27 12.40 -10.05
CA SER A 299 14.57 11.84 -9.67
C SER A 299 14.91 11.97 -8.19
N ASP A 300 13.92 12.10 -7.30
CA ASP A 300 14.16 12.17 -5.86
C ASP A 300 14.96 10.93 -5.39
N GLU A 301 15.94 11.18 -4.53
CA GLU A 301 16.83 10.15 -3.99
C GLU A 301 16.07 9.09 -3.17
N VAL A 302 15.09 9.54 -2.41
CA VAL A 302 14.20 8.73 -1.57
C VAL A 302 12.75 8.98 -2.00
N LYS A 303 12.02 7.91 -2.29
CA LYS A 303 10.62 7.97 -2.69
C LYS A 303 9.64 7.78 -1.53
N GLY A 304 10.03 7.00 -0.55
CA GLY A 304 9.16 6.76 0.57
C GLY A 304 9.82 6.02 1.72
N ILE A 305 9.11 6.03 2.85
CA ILE A 305 9.48 5.28 4.05
C ILE A 305 8.33 4.35 4.38
N SER A 306 8.64 3.09 4.54
CA SER A 306 7.66 2.07 4.88
C SER A 306 8.05 1.33 6.16
N HIS A 307 7.09 0.60 6.77
CA HIS A 307 7.36 -0.17 7.98
C HIS A 307 6.44 -1.38 8.09
N ILE A 308 6.93 -2.40 8.79
CA ILE A 308 6.16 -3.56 9.22
C ILE A 308 6.29 -3.66 10.73
N GLU A 309 5.17 -3.77 11.43
CA GLU A 309 5.12 -4.02 12.87
C GLU A 309 4.91 -5.51 13.17
N ASP A 310 4.96 -5.88 14.45
CA ASP A 310 4.73 -7.24 14.94
C ASP A 310 5.72 -8.26 14.36
N ILE A 311 7.00 -7.89 14.39
CA ILE A 311 8.13 -8.71 13.94
C ILE A 311 8.89 -9.26 15.13
N SER A 312 9.38 -10.49 14.97
CA SER A 312 10.36 -11.10 15.88
C SER A 312 11.64 -11.43 15.12
N LEU A 313 12.78 -11.14 15.72
CA LEU A 313 14.08 -11.57 15.23
C LEU A 313 14.43 -12.92 15.84
N ILE A 314 14.76 -13.88 14.99
CA ILE A 314 15.25 -15.21 15.33
C ILE A 314 16.73 -15.26 14.99
N THR A 315 17.57 -15.57 15.97
CA THR A 315 19.02 -15.60 15.78
C THR A 315 19.57 -17.00 16.03
N LEU A 316 20.23 -17.53 15.01
CA LEU A 316 21.07 -18.72 15.05
C LEU A 316 22.53 -18.27 15.19
N GLU A 317 23.19 -18.57 16.32
CA GLU A 317 24.51 -18.05 16.62
C GLU A 317 25.44 -19.12 17.23
N GLY A 318 26.70 -19.16 16.81
CA GLY A 318 27.71 -19.99 17.41
C GLY A 318 28.99 -20.19 16.59
N GLY A 319 30.12 -20.32 17.27
CA GLY A 319 31.43 -20.54 16.62
C GLY A 319 31.54 -21.83 15.80
N GLY A 320 30.64 -22.80 16.03
CA GLY A 320 30.59 -24.04 15.25
C GLY A 320 29.97 -23.90 13.85
N MET A 321 29.56 -22.71 13.47
CA MET A 321 29.02 -22.41 12.11
C MET A 321 30.12 -21.99 11.14
N ILE A 322 31.21 -21.43 11.64
CA ILE A 322 32.27 -20.79 10.83
C ILE A 322 32.93 -21.81 9.91
N GLY A 323 32.92 -21.53 8.61
CA GLY A 323 33.50 -22.39 7.57
C GLY A 323 32.79 -23.74 7.34
N ILE A 324 31.61 -23.94 7.94
CA ILE A 324 30.84 -25.19 7.78
C ILE A 324 29.63 -24.92 6.88
N PRO A 325 29.59 -25.45 5.65
CA PRO A 325 28.44 -25.30 4.75
C PRO A 325 27.18 -25.98 5.28
N GLY A 326 26.02 -25.38 5.01
CA GLY A 326 24.72 -26.04 5.18
C GLY A 326 23.86 -25.51 6.33
N PHE A 327 24.37 -24.67 7.24
CA PHE A 327 23.54 -24.07 8.29
C PHE A 327 22.39 -23.22 7.71
N SER A 328 22.69 -22.33 6.76
CA SER A 328 21.69 -21.52 6.10
C SER A 328 20.63 -22.37 5.38
N LYS A 329 21.07 -23.44 4.67
CA LYS A 329 20.13 -24.37 4.01
C LYS A 329 19.14 -24.95 5.02
N ARG A 330 19.64 -25.54 6.10
CA ARG A 330 18.80 -26.18 7.13
C ARG A 330 17.84 -25.19 7.78
N LEU A 331 18.29 -23.97 8.10
CA LEU A 331 17.46 -22.91 8.66
C LEU A 331 16.31 -22.56 7.73
N PHE A 332 16.60 -22.23 6.47
CA PHE A 332 15.57 -21.82 5.50
C PHE A 332 14.64 -22.98 5.11
N GLU A 333 15.17 -24.21 4.96
CA GLU A 333 14.40 -25.41 4.67
C GLU A 333 13.40 -25.71 5.78
N THR A 334 13.81 -25.66 7.04
CA THR A 334 12.95 -25.89 8.20
C THR A 334 11.77 -24.91 8.23
N LEU A 335 12.03 -23.62 8.05
CA LEU A 335 10.98 -22.60 8.05
C LEU A 335 10.07 -22.71 6.84
N SER A 336 10.62 -23.04 5.67
CA SER A 336 9.88 -23.20 4.42
C SER A 336 8.90 -24.38 4.45
N LEU A 337 9.31 -25.55 4.97
CA LEU A 337 8.46 -26.75 5.09
C LEU A 337 7.20 -26.46 5.92
N GLU A 338 7.33 -25.62 6.93
CA GLU A 338 6.23 -25.21 7.81
C GLU A 338 5.50 -23.94 7.35
N LYS A 339 5.82 -23.46 6.15
CA LYS A 339 5.22 -22.27 5.51
C LYS A 339 5.38 -20.98 6.34
N ILE A 340 6.45 -20.88 7.14
CA ILE A 340 6.78 -19.67 7.88
C ILE A 340 7.45 -18.68 6.94
N ASN A 341 6.85 -17.50 6.80
CA ASN A 341 7.37 -16.47 5.91
C ASN A 341 8.48 -15.65 6.58
N ILE A 342 9.61 -15.50 5.89
CA ILE A 342 10.74 -14.69 6.33
C ILE A 342 10.63 -13.32 5.66
N VAL A 343 10.56 -12.25 6.47
CA VAL A 343 10.41 -10.87 6.01
C VAL A 343 11.69 -10.04 6.08
N PHE A 344 12.72 -10.57 6.75
CA PHE A 344 14.01 -9.91 6.92
C PHE A 344 15.13 -10.94 7.07
N ILE A 345 16.27 -10.70 6.44
CA ILE A 345 17.44 -11.58 6.55
C ILE A 345 18.68 -10.71 6.71
N THR A 346 19.51 -11.02 7.71
CA THR A 346 20.85 -10.45 7.81
C THR A 346 21.83 -11.49 8.35
N GLN A 347 23.03 -11.47 7.84
CA GLN A 347 24.11 -12.35 8.26
C GLN A 347 25.40 -11.54 8.44
N ALA A 348 26.06 -11.71 9.56
CA ALA A 348 27.37 -11.10 9.77
C ALA A 348 28.44 -11.73 8.89
N SER A 349 29.40 -10.94 8.44
CA SER A 349 30.51 -11.38 7.57
C SER A 349 31.39 -12.49 8.19
N SER A 350 31.35 -12.63 9.50
CA SER A 350 32.11 -13.65 10.25
C SER A 350 31.50 -15.05 10.23
N GLU A 351 30.34 -15.24 9.50
CA GLU A 351 29.59 -16.50 9.51
C GLU A 351 29.20 -17.02 10.91
N HIS A 352 29.32 -16.17 11.92
CA HIS A 352 29.11 -16.52 13.32
C HIS A 352 27.62 -16.49 13.70
N SER A 353 26.81 -15.75 12.96
CA SER A 353 25.38 -15.62 13.22
C SER A 353 24.56 -15.41 11.93
N ILE A 354 23.36 -16.00 11.92
CA ILE A 354 22.31 -15.73 10.93
C ILE A 354 21.09 -15.22 11.69
N CYS A 355 20.57 -14.08 11.30
CA CYS A 355 19.40 -13.47 11.90
C CYS A 355 18.28 -13.35 10.86
N VAL A 356 17.10 -13.85 11.18
CA VAL A 356 15.91 -13.78 10.32
C VAL A 356 14.76 -13.14 11.07
N GLY A 357 14.03 -12.26 10.36
CA GLY A 357 12.78 -11.68 10.85
C GLY A 357 11.59 -12.47 10.37
N VAL A 358 10.68 -12.81 11.28
CA VAL A 358 9.40 -13.47 11.02
C VAL A 358 8.28 -12.66 11.67
N TYR A 359 7.03 -12.90 11.29
CA TYR A 359 5.90 -12.33 12.03
C TYR A 359 5.86 -12.91 13.44
N GLN A 360 5.45 -12.10 14.41
CA GLN A 360 5.49 -12.45 15.84
C GLN A 360 4.65 -13.69 16.18
N ASP A 361 3.53 -13.88 15.46
CA ASP A 361 2.65 -15.04 15.63
C ASP A 361 3.35 -16.36 15.27
N ASP A 362 4.31 -16.34 14.35
CA ASP A 362 5.06 -17.51 13.92
C ASP A 362 6.32 -17.78 14.76
N ALA A 363 6.73 -16.82 15.60
CA ALA A 363 8.04 -16.83 16.25
C ALA A 363 8.25 -18.01 17.21
N ALA A 364 7.23 -18.34 18.01
CA ALA A 364 7.29 -19.45 18.96
C ALA A 364 7.44 -20.79 18.24
N LYS A 365 6.63 -21.02 17.20
CA LYS A 365 6.70 -22.21 16.34
C LYS A 365 8.04 -22.32 15.63
N ALA A 366 8.51 -21.21 15.06
CA ALA A 366 9.81 -21.16 14.38
C ALA A 366 10.97 -21.52 15.31
N LYS A 367 10.97 -21.00 16.55
CA LYS A 367 11.98 -21.33 17.55
C LYS A 367 12.00 -22.82 17.87
N GLU A 368 10.85 -23.43 18.16
CA GLU A 368 10.73 -24.85 18.48
C GLU A 368 11.29 -25.73 17.37
N LEU A 369 10.91 -25.47 16.13
CA LEU A 369 11.37 -26.19 14.95
C LEU A 369 12.88 -26.09 14.74
N LEU A 370 13.43 -24.89 14.92
CA LEU A 370 14.85 -24.66 14.75
C LEU A 370 15.68 -25.27 15.91
N ASP A 371 15.23 -25.19 17.15
CA ASP A 371 15.87 -25.87 18.28
C ASP A 371 15.91 -27.39 18.06
N ALA A 372 14.83 -27.98 17.54
CA ALA A 372 14.79 -29.40 17.17
C ALA A 372 15.75 -29.73 16.02
N THR A 373 15.77 -28.91 14.97
CA THR A 373 16.63 -29.09 13.78
C THR A 373 18.11 -29.01 14.13
N PHE A 374 18.47 -28.16 15.07
CA PHE A 374 19.85 -27.93 15.48
C PHE A 374 20.21 -28.53 16.87
N SER A 375 19.39 -29.44 17.38
CA SER A 375 19.56 -30.04 18.73
C SER A 375 20.96 -30.62 18.97
N ILE A 376 21.50 -31.35 17.99
CA ILE A 376 22.86 -31.96 18.11
C ILE A 376 23.94 -30.91 18.27
N GLU A 377 23.88 -29.83 17.52
CA GLU A 377 24.84 -28.73 17.58
C GLU A 377 24.68 -27.92 18.88
N ILE A 378 23.47 -27.76 19.39
CA ILE A 378 23.15 -27.11 20.66
C ILE A 378 23.72 -27.98 21.82
N ASP A 379 23.42 -29.28 21.86
CA ASP A 379 23.87 -30.20 22.88
C ASP A 379 25.41 -30.29 22.95
N ARG A 380 26.05 -30.22 21.78
CA ARG A 380 27.51 -30.18 21.65
C ARG A 380 28.13 -28.80 21.91
N LYS A 381 27.32 -27.81 22.29
CA LYS A 381 27.74 -26.41 22.53
C LYS A 381 28.46 -25.76 21.34
N LYS A 382 28.21 -26.23 20.13
CA LYS A 382 28.73 -25.64 18.88
C LYS A 382 27.99 -24.37 18.50
N ILE A 383 26.68 -24.33 18.79
CA ILE A 383 25.81 -23.15 18.66
C ILE A 383 25.05 -22.95 19.98
N LYS A 384 24.56 -21.74 20.18
CA LYS A 384 23.65 -21.40 21.28
C LYS A 384 22.23 -21.88 20.96
N PRO A 385 21.38 -22.12 21.99
CA PRO A 385 19.93 -22.24 21.75
C PRO A 385 19.41 -21.05 20.96
N ILE A 386 18.45 -21.31 20.08
CA ILE A 386 17.86 -20.27 19.24
C ILE A 386 17.28 -19.15 20.10
N SER A 387 17.74 -17.94 19.88
CA SER A 387 17.22 -16.76 20.56
C SER A 387 16.13 -16.07 19.73
N VAL A 388 15.10 -15.56 20.44
CA VAL A 388 13.99 -14.80 19.84
C VAL A 388 13.88 -13.47 20.56
N GLU A 389 13.83 -12.37 19.79
CA GLU A 389 13.53 -11.02 20.29
C GLU A 389 12.22 -10.57 19.68
N ASN A 390 11.21 -10.32 20.52
CA ASN A 390 9.86 -9.93 20.12
C ASN A 390 9.67 -8.41 20.15
N ASP A 391 8.46 -7.95 19.80
CA ASP A 391 8.04 -6.54 19.86
C ASP A 391 8.92 -5.61 19.02
N LEU A 392 9.23 -6.04 17.81
CA LEU A 392 10.06 -5.32 16.88
C LEU A 392 9.25 -4.81 15.68
N ALA A 393 9.82 -3.81 14.99
CA ALA A 393 9.32 -3.31 13.72
C ALA A 393 10.49 -3.17 12.73
N ILE A 394 10.22 -3.43 11.46
CA ILE A 394 11.14 -3.12 10.37
C ILE A 394 10.75 -1.76 9.82
N ILE A 395 11.71 -0.88 9.61
CA ILE A 395 11.56 0.37 8.87
C ILE A 395 12.44 0.32 7.64
N ALA A 396 11.96 0.81 6.51
CA ALA A 396 12.68 0.82 5.25
C ALA A 396 12.60 2.19 4.58
N VAL A 397 13.73 2.71 4.18
CA VAL A 397 13.85 3.87 3.27
C VAL A 397 13.98 3.31 1.86
N VAL A 398 13.13 3.76 0.93
CA VAL A 398 13.01 3.22 -0.42
C VAL A 398 13.28 4.29 -1.47
N GLY A 399 14.09 3.93 -2.49
CA GLY A 399 14.38 4.75 -3.67
C GLY A 399 15.30 4.02 -4.62
N GLU A 400 15.04 4.06 -5.92
CA GLU A 400 15.82 3.34 -6.93
C GLU A 400 17.21 3.99 -7.18
N SER A 401 17.28 5.29 -7.04
CA SER A 401 18.51 6.06 -7.32
C SER A 401 19.48 6.11 -6.15
N MET A 402 19.19 5.48 -5.01
CA MET A 402 19.99 5.59 -3.77
C MET A 402 21.46 5.19 -3.94
N LYS A 403 21.77 4.22 -4.82
CA LYS A 403 23.16 3.80 -5.12
C LYS A 403 24.03 4.92 -5.70
N ASN A 404 23.43 5.94 -6.30
CA ASN A 404 24.12 7.06 -6.92
C ASN A 404 24.36 8.22 -5.94
N TYR A 405 23.74 8.16 -4.74
CA TYR A 405 23.82 9.21 -3.75
C TYR A 405 24.59 8.75 -2.51
N GLN A 406 25.66 9.45 -2.25
CA GLN A 406 26.54 9.14 -1.12
C GLN A 406 25.93 9.61 0.21
N GLY A 407 26.09 8.79 1.25
CA GLY A 407 25.76 9.18 2.61
C GLY A 407 24.31 8.95 3.05
N LEU A 408 23.42 8.39 2.23
CA LEU A 408 22.01 8.13 2.61
C LEU A 408 21.89 7.22 3.84
N SER A 409 22.65 6.14 3.89
CA SER A 409 22.69 5.25 5.08
C SER A 409 23.18 6.03 6.32
N GLY A 410 24.22 6.86 6.16
CA GLY A 410 24.69 7.74 7.24
C GLY A 410 23.63 8.72 7.73
N GLN A 411 22.86 9.31 6.84
CA GLN A 411 21.74 10.21 7.17
C GLN A 411 20.64 9.45 7.92
N MET A 412 20.23 8.28 7.45
CA MET A 412 19.22 7.43 8.09
C MET A 412 19.62 7.08 9.52
N PHE A 413 20.81 6.50 9.71
CA PHE A 413 21.25 6.07 11.04
C PHE A 413 21.59 7.22 11.96
N SER A 414 22.11 8.34 11.45
CA SER A 414 22.32 9.56 12.24
C SER A 414 21.00 10.15 12.73
N ALA A 415 19.96 10.19 11.87
CA ALA A 415 18.65 10.67 12.26
C ALA A 415 18.03 9.80 13.37
N LEU A 416 18.10 8.47 13.22
CA LEU A 416 17.62 7.53 14.23
C LEU A 416 18.38 7.69 15.56
N GLY A 417 19.71 7.73 15.51
CA GLY A 417 20.56 7.85 16.69
C GLY A 417 20.36 9.14 17.47
N ARG A 418 20.27 10.29 16.78
CA ARG A 418 20.01 11.60 17.39
C ARG A 418 18.66 11.64 18.11
N ASN A 419 17.70 10.83 17.67
CA ASN A 419 16.38 10.75 18.27
C ASN A 419 16.23 9.55 19.23
N ASN A 420 17.34 8.99 19.73
CA ASN A 420 17.35 7.88 20.67
C ASN A 420 16.53 6.66 20.18
N VAL A 421 16.64 6.33 18.88
CA VAL A 421 16.11 5.10 18.32
C VAL A 421 17.25 4.11 18.14
N ASN A 422 17.23 3.04 18.91
CA ASN A 422 18.23 1.98 18.83
C ASN A 422 17.92 1.02 17.68
N VAL A 423 18.91 0.73 16.84
CA VAL A 423 18.82 -0.22 15.72
C VAL A 423 19.32 -1.59 16.19
N ARG A 424 18.52 -2.64 15.97
CA ARG A 424 18.83 -4.03 16.34
C ARG A 424 19.55 -4.78 15.25
N ALA A 425 19.07 -4.61 14.01
CA ALA A 425 19.64 -5.24 12.83
C ALA A 425 19.48 -4.33 11.61
N ILE A 426 20.33 -4.52 10.60
CA ILE A 426 20.36 -3.74 9.38
C ILE A 426 20.44 -4.70 8.21
N ALA A 427 19.69 -4.41 7.14
CA ALA A 427 19.83 -5.06 5.85
C ALA A 427 19.86 -4.00 4.75
N GLN A 428 20.85 -4.12 3.85
CA GLN A 428 20.97 -3.32 2.63
C GLN A 428 21.42 -4.25 1.52
N GLY A 429 20.63 -4.34 0.47
CA GLY A 429 20.93 -5.16 -0.70
C GLY A 429 21.95 -4.49 -1.62
N SER A 430 22.63 -5.28 -2.46
CA SER A 430 23.55 -4.76 -3.48
C SER A 430 22.85 -3.92 -4.56
N SER A 431 21.54 -4.07 -4.71
CA SER A 431 20.70 -3.24 -5.58
C SER A 431 20.50 -1.82 -5.04
N GLU A 432 20.69 -1.64 -3.73
CA GLU A 432 20.50 -0.38 -3.00
C GLU A 432 19.16 0.33 -3.26
N LYS A 433 18.09 -0.45 -3.45
CA LYS A 433 16.72 0.06 -3.63
C LYS A 433 16.00 0.31 -2.31
N ASN A 434 16.48 -0.31 -1.24
CA ASN A 434 16.03 -0.03 0.11
C ASN A 434 17.19 -0.16 1.12
N ILE A 435 17.03 0.56 2.22
CA ILE A 435 17.84 0.41 3.43
C ILE A 435 16.87 0.09 4.54
N SER A 436 16.97 -1.11 5.11
CA SER A 436 16.06 -1.59 6.14
C SER A 436 16.76 -1.68 7.50
N ALA A 437 16.06 -1.28 8.55
CA ALA A 437 16.51 -1.40 9.92
C ALA A 437 15.42 -1.99 10.80
N VAL A 438 15.81 -2.86 11.71
CA VAL A 438 14.94 -3.41 12.75
C VAL A 438 15.12 -2.59 14.02
N ILE A 439 14.01 -2.13 14.58
CA ILE A 439 13.94 -1.32 15.79
C ILE A 439 12.90 -1.88 16.76
N ASN A 440 12.89 -1.41 18.00
CA ASN A 440 11.80 -1.72 18.92
C ASN A 440 10.47 -1.10 18.40
N LYS A 441 9.38 -1.85 18.43
CA LYS A 441 8.05 -1.44 17.96
C LYS A 441 7.57 -0.15 18.61
N SER A 442 7.85 0.06 19.90
CA SER A 442 7.47 1.29 20.63
C SER A 442 8.09 2.56 20.03
N ASN A 443 9.19 2.44 19.30
CA ASN A 443 9.87 3.55 18.63
C ASN A 443 9.45 3.75 17.16
N ALA A 444 8.60 2.89 16.59
CA ALA A 444 8.25 2.93 15.16
C ALA A 444 7.69 4.29 14.73
N LYS A 445 6.70 4.80 15.45
CA LYS A 445 6.12 6.14 15.15
C LYS A 445 7.17 7.25 15.18
N LYS A 446 8.05 7.26 16.20
CA LYS A 446 9.11 8.26 16.32
C LYS A 446 10.11 8.14 15.17
N ALA A 447 10.54 6.93 14.84
CA ALA A 447 11.48 6.67 13.75
C ALA A 447 10.92 7.12 12.39
N LEU A 448 9.64 6.81 12.10
CA LEU A 448 9.00 7.22 10.84
C LEU A 448 8.92 8.72 10.69
N ASN A 449 8.50 9.45 11.74
CA ASN A 449 8.43 10.91 11.70
C ASN A 449 9.83 11.52 11.53
N THR A 450 10.82 11.04 12.29
CA THR A 450 12.21 11.50 12.19
C THR A 450 12.81 11.28 10.79
N LEU A 451 12.58 10.12 10.20
CA LEU A 451 13.08 9.84 8.86
C LEU A 451 12.33 10.64 7.80
N HIS A 452 11.02 10.84 7.97
CA HIS A 452 10.24 11.67 7.05
C HIS A 452 10.73 13.12 7.07
N GLU A 453 10.93 13.70 8.25
CA GLU A 453 11.55 15.02 8.43
C GLU A 453 12.94 15.08 7.76
N GLN A 454 13.77 14.04 7.98
CA GLN A 454 15.13 13.99 7.43
C GLN A 454 15.18 13.99 5.90
N PHE A 455 14.24 13.27 5.24
CA PHE A 455 14.32 13.01 3.80
C PHE A 455 13.31 13.81 2.96
N PHE A 456 12.18 14.24 3.53
CA PHE A 456 11.09 14.85 2.78
C PHE A 456 10.74 16.28 3.18
N GLU A 457 11.18 16.73 4.35
CA GLU A 457 11.02 18.13 4.68
C GLU A 457 12.13 18.94 4.02
N GLU A 458 11.75 20.05 3.40
CA GLU A 458 12.73 21.00 2.91
C GLU A 458 13.60 21.44 4.09
N LYS A 459 14.89 21.15 4.04
CA LYS A 459 15.89 21.54 5.05
C LYS A 459 16.12 23.06 5.03
N THR A 460 15.07 23.85 4.85
CA THR A 460 15.13 25.30 4.95
C THR A 460 15.11 25.66 6.41
N LYS A 461 16.29 25.87 6.99
CA LYS A 461 16.40 26.40 8.36
C LYS A 461 15.77 27.79 8.39
N GLN A 462 14.73 27.98 9.20
CA GLN A 462 14.17 29.29 9.44
C GLN A 462 14.95 29.95 10.57
N LEU A 463 15.46 31.15 10.30
CA LEU A 463 16.03 32.06 11.30
C LEU A 463 15.08 33.23 11.51
N ASN A 464 14.57 33.36 12.71
CA ASN A 464 13.78 34.51 13.13
C ASN A 464 14.73 35.54 13.71
N LEU A 465 14.79 36.71 13.08
CA LEU A 465 15.67 37.79 13.48
C LEU A 465 14.88 38.93 14.18
N PHE A 466 15.45 39.37 15.27
CA PHE A 466 15.05 40.58 15.98
C PHE A 466 16.17 41.62 15.81
N VAL A 467 15.88 42.71 15.11
CA VAL A 467 16.88 43.73 14.78
C VAL A 467 16.67 44.98 15.65
N THR A 468 17.55 45.14 16.62
CA THR A 468 17.55 46.34 17.47
C THR A 468 18.55 47.35 16.92
N GLY A 469 18.10 48.63 16.78
CA GLY A 469 18.94 49.66 16.22
C GLY A 469 18.84 49.80 14.70
N VAL A 470 17.63 49.99 14.17
CA VAL A 470 17.38 50.21 12.72
C VAL A 470 17.68 51.68 12.30
N GLY A 471 18.87 52.17 12.67
CA GLY A 471 19.46 53.38 12.12
C GLY A 471 20.25 53.10 10.83
N ASN A 472 21.25 53.92 10.47
CA ASN A 472 22.02 53.79 9.23
C ASN A 472 22.60 52.41 8.98
N VAL A 473 23.12 51.72 10.01
CA VAL A 473 23.69 50.37 9.89
C VAL A 473 22.57 49.32 9.80
N GLY A 474 21.56 49.40 10.66
CA GLY A 474 20.42 48.49 10.66
C GLY A 474 19.60 48.55 9.37
N GLU A 475 19.40 49.74 8.79
CA GLU A 475 18.76 49.90 7.48
C GLU A 475 19.55 49.19 6.37
N ARG A 476 20.87 49.35 6.36
CA ARG A 476 21.72 48.64 5.39
C ARG A 476 21.67 47.11 5.58
N PHE A 477 21.63 46.63 6.80
CA PHE A 477 21.51 45.23 7.11
C PHE A 477 20.16 44.64 6.64
N LEU A 478 19.05 45.32 6.88
CA LEU A 478 17.73 44.92 6.40
C LEU A 478 17.69 44.89 4.86
N ALA A 479 18.29 45.89 4.20
CA ALA A 479 18.39 45.88 2.73
C ALA A 479 19.23 44.72 2.18
N GLN A 480 20.32 44.34 2.86
CA GLN A 480 21.12 43.15 2.49
C GLN A 480 20.34 41.86 2.68
N ILE A 481 19.60 41.69 3.77
CA ILE A 481 18.73 40.51 3.96
C ILE A 481 17.73 40.43 2.82
N GLN A 482 17.07 41.52 2.46
CA GLN A 482 16.10 41.53 1.36
C GLN A 482 16.73 41.13 0.02
N GLN A 483 17.88 41.72 -0.30
CA GLN A 483 18.61 41.41 -1.53
C GLN A 483 19.08 39.96 -1.61
N GLN A 484 19.53 39.39 -0.50
CA GLN A 484 20.09 38.05 -0.41
C GLN A 484 19.03 36.97 -0.13
N ARG A 485 17.79 37.33 0.22
CA ARG A 485 16.75 36.40 0.68
C ARG A 485 16.54 35.23 -0.26
N LYS A 486 16.47 35.51 -1.57
CA LYS A 486 16.28 34.48 -2.58
C LYS A 486 17.49 33.53 -2.66
N PHE A 487 18.70 34.07 -2.71
CA PHE A 487 19.95 33.31 -2.72
C PHE A 487 20.10 32.44 -1.47
N LEU A 488 19.84 33.00 -0.29
CA LEU A 488 19.93 32.28 0.98
C LEU A 488 18.92 31.11 1.05
N LYS A 489 17.71 31.34 0.56
CA LYS A 489 16.66 30.30 0.52
C LYS A 489 16.98 29.19 -0.48
N GLU A 490 17.35 29.54 -1.71
CA GLU A 490 17.55 28.57 -2.80
C GLU A 490 18.89 27.82 -2.67
N ASN A 491 19.99 28.51 -2.34
CA ASN A 491 21.33 27.93 -2.33
C ASN A 491 21.79 27.43 -0.95
N LEU A 492 21.43 28.14 0.12
CA LEU A 492 21.84 27.79 1.48
C LEU A 492 20.72 27.13 2.31
N LYS A 493 19.53 27.00 1.71
CA LYS A 493 18.33 26.46 2.40
C LYS A 493 18.06 27.18 3.72
N LEU A 494 18.25 28.51 3.71
CA LEU A 494 18.12 29.37 4.88
C LEU A 494 17.02 30.40 4.63
N ASN A 495 15.88 30.26 5.33
CA ASN A 495 14.79 31.21 5.29
C ASN A 495 14.95 32.22 6.45
N ILE A 496 15.36 33.42 6.14
CA ILE A 496 15.49 34.49 7.16
C ILE A 496 14.19 35.29 7.21
N LYS A 497 13.56 35.30 8.38
CA LYS A 497 12.42 36.15 8.72
C LYS A 497 12.84 37.19 9.73
N VAL A 498 12.64 38.48 9.43
CA VAL A 498 12.75 39.54 10.42
C VAL A 498 11.38 39.69 11.08
N ILE A 499 11.25 39.28 12.33
CA ILE A 499 9.99 39.26 13.07
C ILE A 499 9.90 40.35 14.11
N GLY A 500 11.00 41.05 14.39
CA GLY A 500 11.01 42.23 15.29
C GLY A 500 12.04 43.25 14.86
N ILE A 501 11.65 44.53 14.85
CA ILE A 501 12.53 45.66 14.61
C ILE A 501 12.32 46.70 15.68
N ALA A 502 13.40 47.38 16.11
CA ALA A 502 13.30 48.42 17.09
C ALA A 502 14.35 49.53 16.86
N ASN A 503 13.99 50.77 17.17
CA ASN A 503 14.91 51.88 17.33
C ASN A 503 14.81 52.41 18.77
N SER A 504 15.45 53.53 19.07
CA SER A 504 15.43 54.13 20.40
C SER A 504 14.05 54.64 20.84
N ARG A 505 13.06 54.70 19.95
CA ARG A 505 11.75 55.28 20.22
C ARG A 505 10.61 54.30 20.05
N LYS A 506 10.66 53.45 19.02
CA LYS A 506 9.58 52.56 18.62
C LYS A 506 10.07 51.14 18.31
N MET A 507 9.21 50.16 18.53
CA MET A 507 9.39 48.76 18.16
C MET A 507 8.16 48.23 17.46
N PHE A 508 8.36 47.29 16.54
CA PHE A 508 7.30 46.62 15.80
C PHE A 508 7.63 45.13 15.68
N PHE A 509 6.63 44.28 15.86
CA PHE A 509 6.73 42.83 15.78
C PHE A 509 5.68 42.26 14.83
N ASP A 510 6.07 41.27 14.03
CA ASP A 510 5.19 40.50 13.16
C ASP A 510 5.71 39.08 13.07
N ASN A 511 4.95 38.12 13.61
CA ASN A 511 5.33 36.70 13.63
C ASN A 511 5.36 36.06 12.23
N ASP A 512 4.64 36.63 11.26
CA ASP A 512 4.65 36.15 9.87
C ASP A 512 5.81 36.72 9.06
N GLY A 513 6.53 37.70 9.64
CA GLY A 513 7.69 38.34 9.06
C GLY A 513 7.41 39.72 8.49
N ILE A 514 8.19 40.68 8.93
CA ILE A 514 8.07 42.11 8.55
C ILE A 514 8.43 42.29 7.07
N ASP A 515 7.58 43.00 6.35
CA ASP A 515 7.86 43.43 4.98
C ASP A 515 9.04 44.43 4.96
N LEU A 516 10.19 43.93 4.43
CA LEU A 516 11.43 44.71 4.41
C LEU A 516 11.42 45.84 3.37
N GLU A 517 10.44 45.92 2.48
CA GLU A 517 10.27 47.07 1.57
C GLU A 517 9.58 48.25 2.30
N ASN A 518 8.68 47.93 3.20
CA ASN A 518 7.85 48.90 3.90
C ASN A 518 8.11 48.97 5.42
N TRP A 519 9.22 48.42 5.91
CA TRP A 519 9.52 48.30 7.33
C TRP A 519 9.49 49.65 8.09
N LYS A 520 9.83 50.74 7.42
CA LYS A 520 9.79 52.09 8.03
C LYS A 520 8.36 52.48 8.44
N LYS A 521 7.39 52.25 7.57
CA LYS A 521 5.96 52.48 7.87
C LYS A 521 5.47 51.58 8.99
N SER A 522 5.88 50.30 8.99
CA SER A 522 5.56 49.37 10.06
C SER A 522 6.10 49.85 11.41
N LEU A 523 7.34 50.33 11.44
CA LEU A 523 7.95 50.86 12.66
C LEU A 523 7.30 52.19 13.12
N GLU A 524 6.86 53.06 12.20
CA GLU A 524 6.12 54.30 12.53
C GLU A 524 4.80 53.99 13.24
N ASN A 525 4.16 52.89 12.92
CA ASN A 525 2.94 52.40 13.56
C ASN A 525 3.21 51.51 14.80
N GLY A 526 4.47 51.34 15.17
CA GLY A 526 4.91 50.49 16.27
C GLY A 526 4.70 51.08 17.66
N GLU A 527 4.85 50.27 18.68
CA GLU A 527 4.75 50.60 20.09
C GLU A 527 6.02 51.32 20.60
N PRO A 528 5.94 52.11 21.70
CA PRO A 528 7.14 52.67 22.32
C PRO A 528 8.14 51.61 22.77
N THR A 529 9.42 51.80 22.47
CA THR A 529 10.48 50.86 22.84
C THR A 529 10.91 51.03 24.28
N THR A 530 10.86 49.92 25.05
CA THR A 530 11.61 49.77 26.31
C THR A 530 12.37 48.45 26.25
N LEU A 531 13.55 48.39 26.88
CA LEU A 531 14.34 47.15 26.96
C LEU A 531 13.54 46.00 27.56
N LYS A 532 12.70 46.28 28.54
CA LYS A 532 11.86 45.30 29.21
C LYS A 532 10.79 44.77 28.27
N SER A 533 10.03 45.61 27.61
CA SER A 533 8.96 45.20 26.69
C SER A 533 9.49 44.52 25.42
N PHE A 534 10.69 44.87 24.98
CA PHE A 534 11.35 44.17 23.89
C PHE A 534 11.74 42.75 24.29
N HIS A 535 12.36 42.58 25.46
CA HIS A 535 12.76 41.28 25.98
C HIS A 535 11.57 40.33 26.25
N GLU A 536 10.44 40.87 26.68
CA GLU A 536 9.22 40.08 26.93
C GLU A 536 8.57 39.57 25.62
N LYS A 537 8.87 40.19 24.48
CA LYS A 537 8.33 39.80 23.16
C LYS A 537 9.31 38.94 22.33
N VAL A 538 10.57 38.81 22.74
CA VAL A 538 11.61 37.94 22.16
C VAL A 538 11.64 36.59 22.85
#